data_957aff2b5b9706039d3ca8fb0745f426
#
_entry.id   957aff2b5b9706039d3ca8fb0745f426
#
_cell.length_a   1.000
_cell.length_b   1.000
_cell.length_c   1.000
_cell.angle_alpha   90.00
_cell.angle_beta   90.00
_cell.angle_gamma   90.00
#
_symmetry.space_group_name_H-M   'P 1'
#
loop_
_entity.id
_entity.type
_entity.pdbx_description
1 polymer ?
#
loop_
_entity_poly.entity_id
_entity_poly.type
_entity_poly.pdbx_seq_one_letter_code
_entity_poly.pdbx_strand_id
1 'polypeptide(L)'
;MRRTKTEALKTKEYLMLAALDTFYRKSIARTSLNEIAQAAGVTRGALYWHFKNKEDLFDALFQRICDDIESCMKEDSNDNNEQAWPSFRLTLTRFFERLQHN
;
A
#
# COMPACT_ATOMS: atom_id res chain seq x y z
N MET A 1 -3.33 16.37 -22.22
CA MET A 1 -1.98 15.76 -22.31
C MET A 1 -2.06 14.31 -21.93
N ARG A 2 -1.51 13.45 -22.75
CA ARG A 2 -1.53 12.01 -22.49
C ARG A 2 -0.59 11.67 -21.35
N ARG A 3 -1.10 10.99 -20.33
CA ARG A 3 -0.24 10.43 -19.30
C ARG A 3 0.49 9.21 -19.85
N THR A 4 1.79 9.20 -19.72
CA THR A 4 2.58 8.03 -20.06
C THR A 4 2.37 6.94 -19.00
N LYS A 5 2.69 5.71 -19.33
CA LYS A 5 2.66 4.61 -18.39
C LYS A 5 3.52 4.91 -17.14
N THR A 6 4.66 5.56 -17.34
CA THR A 6 5.56 5.96 -16.26
C THR A 6 4.91 6.97 -15.33
N GLU A 7 4.20 7.97 -15.87
CA GLU A 7 3.50 8.97 -15.07
C GLU A 7 2.37 8.34 -14.24
N ALA A 8 1.63 7.39 -14.84
CA ALA A 8 0.59 6.67 -14.12
C ALA A 8 1.16 5.88 -12.96
N LEU A 9 2.31 5.23 -13.14
CA LEU A 9 2.99 4.48 -12.07
C LEU A 9 3.47 5.43 -10.97
N LYS A 10 3.99 6.59 -11.31
CA LYS A 10 4.39 7.60 -10.31
C LYS A 10 3.20 8.10 -9.50
N THR A 11 2.07 8.35 -10.15
CA THR A 11 0.85 8.76 -9.47
C THR A 11 0.40 7.69 -8.49
N LYS A 12 0.43 6.43 -8.90
CA LYS A 12 0.09 5.31 -8.02
C LYS A 12 1.00 5.26 -6.80
N GLU A 13 2.31 5.43 -7.00
CA GLU A 13 3.29 5.45 -5.91
C GLU A 13 3.03 6.60 -4.93
N TYR A 14 2.75 7.80 -5.43
CA TYR A 14 2.45 8.94 -4.58
C TYR A 14 1.18 8.70 -3.75
N LEU A 15 0.16 8.10 -4.36
CA LEU A 15 -1.07 7.75 -3.66
C LEU A 15 -0.80 6.74 -2.55
N MET A 16 0.01 5.74 -2.82
CA MET A 16 0.36 4.71 -1.84
C MET A 16 1.16 5.30 -0.67
N LEU A 17 2.12 6.16 -0.95
CA LEU A 17 2.90 6.83 0.09
C LEU A 17 2.04 7.76 0.93
N ALA A 18 1.15 8.52 0.29
CA ALA A 18 0.22 9.41 0.99
C ALA A 18 -0.76 8.61 1.85
N ALA A 19 -1.23 7.48 1.35
CA ALA A 19 -2.11 6.58 2.09
C ALA A 19 -1.42 6.03 3.33
N LEU A 20 -0.19 5.58 3.18
CA LEU A 20 0.59 5.04 4.30
C LEU A 20 0.77 6.09 5.39
N ASP A 21 1.15 7.30 5.01
CA ASP A 21 1.34 8.40 5.95
C ASP A 21 0.03 8.77 6.67
N THR A 22 -1.07 8.86 5.91
CA THR A 22 -2.38 9.21 6.46
C THR A 22 -2.90 8.12 7.39
N PHE A 23 -2.76 6.86 7.01
CA PHE A 23 -3.16 5.72 7.84
C PHE A 23 -2.37 5.69 9.14
N TYR A 24 -1.08 6.02 9.07
CA TYR A 24 -0.23 6.09 10.25
C TYR A 24 -0.69 7.16 11.23
N ARG A 25 -1.08 8.34 10.71
CA ARG A 25 -1.47 9.47 11.56
C ARG A 25 -2.89 9.37 12.09
N LYS A 26 -3.82 8.81 11.30
CA LYS A 26 -5.24 8.88 11.61
C LYS A 26 -5.93 7.55 11.85
N SER A 27 -5.40 6.47 11.44
CA SER A 27 -6.02 5.16 11.28
C SER A 27 -6.79 5.05 9.97
N ILE A 28 -7.00 3.82 9.55
CA ILE A 28 -7.67 3.52 8.28
C ILE A 28 -9.14 3.94 8.33
N ALA A 29 -9.82 3.67 9.46
CA ALA A 29 -11.23 3.95 9.60
C ALA A 29 -11.55 5.44 9.50
N ARG A 30 -10.64 6.30 9.98
CA ARG A 30 -10.82 7.75 9.98
C ARG A 30 -10.32 8.45 8.74
N THR A 31 -9.69 7.72 7.84
CA THR A 31 -9.11 8.28 6.63
C THR A 31 -10.10 8.19 5.48
N SER A 32 -10.23 9.27 4.71
CA SER A 32 -11.04 9.29 3.49
C SER A 32 -10.13 9.28 2.26
N LEU A 33 -10.67 8.82 1.14
CA LEU A 33 -9.95 8.85 -0.14
C LEU A 33 -9.63 10.28 -0.57
N ASN A 34 -10.51 11.22 -0.27
CA ASN A 34 -10.26 12.64 -0.54
C ASN A 34 -9.01 13.16 0.15
N GLU A 35 -8.82 12.80 1.42
CA GLU A 35 -7.62 13.19 2.16
C GLU A 35 -6.37 12.64 1.53
N ILE A 36 -6.43 11.39 1.09
CA ILE A 36 -5.29 10.74 0.44
C ILE A 36 -4.95 11.43 -0.89
N ALA A 37 -5.97 11.74 -1.70
CA ALA A 37 -5.76 12.45 -2.96
C ALA A 37 -5.12 13.82 -2.72
N GLN A 38 -5.61 14.57 -1.75
CA GLN A 38 -5.06 15.88 -1.40
C GLN A 38 -3.62 15.77 -0.92
N ALA A 39 -3.34 14.80 -0.07
CA ALA A 39 -1.99 14.59 0.44
C ALA A 39 -1.00 14.19 -0.66
N ALA A 40 -1.48 13.45 -1.65
CA ALA A 40 -0.66 13.05 -2.79
C ALA A 40 -0.52 14.15 -3.86
N GLY A 41 -1.32 15.21 -3.76
CA GLY A 41 -1.32 16.27 -4.75
C GLY A 41 -1.95 15.88 -6.07
N VAL A 42 -2.91 14.95 -6.04
CA VAL A 42 -3.59 14.47 -7.24
C VAL A 42 -5.08 14.71 -7.13
N THR A 43 -5.77 14.65 -8.28
CA THR A 43 -7.22 14.81 -8.30
C THR A 43 -7.91 13.55 -7.77
N ARG A 44 -9.13 13.74 -7.29
CA ARG A 44 -9.98 12.64 -6.86
C ARG A 44 -10.22 11.63 -7.99
N GLY A 45 -10.42 12.14 -9.21
CA GLY A 45 -10.59 11.28 -10.38
C GLY A 45 -9.39 10.41 -10.67
N ALA A 46 -8.19 10.98 -10.52
CA ALA A 46 -6.95 10.22 -10.69
C ALA A 46 -6.84 9.10 -9.67
N LEU A 47 -7.22 9.38 -8.43
CA LEU A 47 -7.24 8.36 -7.39
C LEU A 47 -8.21 7.23 -7.74
N TYR A 48 -9.43 7.55 -8.11
CA TYR A 48 -10.44 6.54 -8.45
C TYR A 48 -10.11 5.75 -9.70
N TRP A 49 -9.26 6.28 -10.56
CA TRP A 49 -8.76 5.53 -11.70
C TRP A 49 -7.86 4.36 -11.25
N HIS A 50 -7.09 4.55 -10.18
CA HIS A 50 -6.19 3.53 -9.65
C HIS A 50 -6.85 2.60 -8.63
N PHE A 51 -7.74 3.13 -7.79
CA PHE A 51 -8.31 2.39 -6.66
C PHE A 51 -9.81 2.66 -6.55
N LYS A 52 -10.59 1.59 -6.42
CA LYS A 52 -12.04 1.68 -6.36
C LYS A 52 -12.54 2.23 -5.03
N ASN A 53 -11.89 1.86 -3.96
CA ASN A 53 -12.28 2.23 -2.61
C ASN A 53 -11.06 2.19 -1.70
N LYS A 54 -11.27 2.51 -0.43
CA LYS A 54 -10.19 2.56 0.56
C LYS A 54 -9.58 1.19 0.82
N GLU A 55 -10.39 0.15 0.83
CA GLU A 55 -9.94 -1.22 1.03
C GLU A 55 -9.05 -1.68 -0.13
N ASP A 56 -9.40 -1.32 -1.36
CA ASP A 56 -8.60 -1.63 -2.54
C ASP A 56 -7.21 -0.99 -2.46
N LEU A 57 -7.17 0.28 -2.05
CA LEU A 57 -5.91 0.99 -1.83
C LEU A 57 -5.08 0.34 -0.72
N PHE A 58 -5.75 -0.04 0.37
CA PHE A 58 -5.08 -0.69 1.49
C PHE A 58 -4.48 -2.03 1.08
N ASP A 59 -5.23 -2.83 0.32
CA ASP A 59 -4.76 -4.13 -0.16
C ASP A 59 -3.55 -3.97 -1.08
N ALA A 60 -3.56 -2.98 -1.96
CA ALA A 60 -2.43 -2.69 -2.84
C ALA A 60 -1.20 -2.28 -2.04
N LEU A 61 -1.39 -1.45 -1.02
CA LEU A 61 -0.32 -1.01 -0.13
C LEU A 61 0.27 -2.19 0.63
N PHE A 62 -0.58 -3.05 1.16
CA PHE A 62 -0.15 -4.25 1.88
C PHE A 62 0.67 -5.17 0.96
N GLN A 63 0.18 -5.40 -0.27
CA GLN A 63 0.88 -6.23 -1.23
C GLN A 63 2.25 -5.65 -1.56
N ARG A 64 2.35 -4.34 -1.73
CA ARG A 64 3.61 -3.66 -2.00
C ARG A 64 4.59 -3.84 -0.86
N ILE A 65 4.14 -3.71 0.38
CA ILE A 65 4.98 -3.89 1.56
C ILE A 65 5.49 -5.33 1.62
N CYS A 66 4.61 -6.30 1.38
CA CYS A 66 4.99 -7.71 1.36
C CYS A 66 6.05 -8.00 0.29
N ASP A 67 5.87 -7.45 -0.90
CA ASP A 67 6.81 -7.64 -2.00
C ASP A 67 8.18 -7.05 -1.67
N ASP A 68 8.20 -5.86 -1.06
CA ASP A 68 9.45 -5.21 -0.66
C ASP A 68 10.17 -6.02 0.42
N ILE A 69 9.46 -6.54 1.40
CA ILE A 69 10.04 -7.37 2.46
C ILE A 69 10.57 -8.67 1.87
N GLU A 70 9.81 -9.32 0.99
CA GLU A 70 10.23 -10.55 0.34
C GLU A 70 11.51 -10.34 -0.47
N SER A 71 11.60 -9.23 -1.20
CA SER A 71 12.79 -8.89 -1.96
C SER A 71 14.01 -8.72 -1.04
N CYS A 72 13.83 -8.02 0.09
CA CYS A 72 14.90 -7.86 1.07
C CYS A 72 15.35 -9.20 1.65
N MET A 73 14.41 -10.09 1.95
CA MET A 73 14.74 -11.40 2.48
C MET A 73 15.48 -12.27 1.47
N LYS A 74 15.15 -12.15 0.20
CA LYS A 74 15.85 -12.88 -0.87
C LYS A 74 17.27 -12.37 -1.08
N GLU A 75 17.49 -11.07 -0.95
CA GLU A 75 18.82 -10.48 -1.06
C GLU A 75 19.74 -10.92 0.06
N ASP A 76 19.19 -11.12 1.25
CA ASP A 76 19.94 -11.63 2.40
C ASP A 76 20.00 -13.16 2.43
N SER A 77 19.62 -13.82 1.36
CA SER A 77 19.25 -15.22 1.36
C SER A 77 20.31 -16.18 1.92
N ASN A 78 19.97 -16.67 3.05
CA ASN A 78 20.34 -18.00 3.49
C ASN A 78 19.14 -18.92 3.25
N ASP A 79 19.39 -20.17 3.00
CA ASP A 79 18.37 -21.18 2.70
C ASP A 79 17.28 -21.30 3.77
N ASN A 80 17.52 -20.76 4.95
CA ASN A 80 16.59 -20.80 6.07
C ASN A 80 15.42 -19.80 5.93
N ASN A 81 15.52 -18.83 5.01
CA ASN A 81 14.52 -17.79 4.87
C ASN A 81 13.31 -18.23 4.06
N GLU A 82 13.39 -19.29 3.29
CA GLU A 82 12.29 -19.76 2.48
C GLU A 82 11.09 -20.22 3.30
N GLN A 83 11.34 -20.77 4.49
CA GLN A 83 10.25 -21.22 5.39
C GLN A 83 9.76 -20.12 6.32
N ALA A 84 10.59 -19.13 6.59
CA ALA A 84 10.22 -18.03 7.49
C ALA A 84 9.23 -17.06 6.85
N TRP A 85 9.33 -16.85 5.54
CA TRP A 85 8.51 -15.87 4.85
C TRP A 85 7.01 -16.15 4.91
N PRO A 86 6.53 -17.39 4.60
CA PRO A 86 5.09 -17.65 4.66
C PRO A 86 4.50 -17.40 6.06
N SER A 87 5.21 -17.76 7.12
CA SER A 87 4.77 -17.52 8.50
C SER A 87 4.73 -16.03 8.81
N PHE A 88 5.75 -15.31 8.41
CA PHE A 88 5.82 -13.86 8.62
C PHE A 88 4.72 -13.14 7.86
N ARG A 89 4.47 -13.54 6.62
CA ARG A 89 3.40 -12.98 5.80
C ARG A 89 2.03 -13.18 6.45
N LEU A 90 1.80 -14.37 7.01
CA LEU A 90 0.55 -14.65 7.71
C LEU A 90 0.38 -13.73 8.92
N THR A 91 1.43 -13.53 9.69
CA THR A 91 1.43 -12.60 10.83
C THR A 91 1.11 -11.18 10.39
N LEU A 92 1.74 -10.71 9.30
CA LEU A 92 1.46 -9.40 8.74
C LEU A 92 0.02 -9.28 8.27
N THR A 93 -0.50 -10.33 7.62
CA THR A 93 -1.89 -10.35 7.14
C THR A 93 -2.85 -10.16 8.30
N ARG A 94 -2.65 -10.88 9.40
CA ARG A 94 -3.48 -10.74 10.59
C ARG A 94 -3.37 -9.37 11.21
N PHE A 95 -2.18 -8.81 11.25
CA PHE A 95 -1.95 -7.47 11.78
C PHE A 95 -2.72 -6.43 10.96
N PHE A 96 -2.62 -6.49 9.64
CA PHE A 96 -3.31 -5.55 8.77
C PHE A 96 -4.84 -5.73 8.80
N GLU A 97 -5.33 -6.94 8.95
CA GLU A 97 -6.76 -7.19 9.12
C GLU A 97 -7.29 -6.51 10.39
N ARG A 98 -6.54 -6.57 11.48
CA ARG A 98 -6.90 -5.87 12.71
C ARG A 98 -6.96 -4.37 12.50
N LEU A 99 -6.02 -3.81 11.75
CA LEU A 99 -6.02 -2.38 11.46
C LEU A 99 -7.24 -1.96 10.65
N GLN A 100 -7.70 -2.82 9.74
CA GLN A 100 -8.90 -2.53 8.94
C GLN A 100 -10.18 -2.50 9.78
N HIS A 101 -10.24 -3.31 10.83
CA HIS A 101 -11.44 -3.47 11.65
C HIS A 101 -11.47 -2.56 12.88
N ASN A 102 -10.44 -1.82 13.10
CA ASN A 102 -10.41 -0.84 14.20
C ASN A 102 -10.87 0.54 13.74
#